data_edbe02b488c397e299393d3d8da561e7
#
_entry.id   edbe02b488c397e299393d3d8da561e7
#
_cell.length_a   1.000
_cell.length_b   1.000
_cell.length_c   1.000
_cell.angle_alpha   90.00
_cell.angle_beta   90.00
_cell.angle_gamma   90.00
#
_symmetry.space_group_name_H-M   'P 1'
#
loop_
_entity.id
_entity.type
_entity.pdbx_description
1 polymer ?
#
loop_
_entity_poly.entity_id
_entity_poly.type
_entity_poly.pdbx_seq_one_letter_code
_entity_poly.pdbx_strand_id
1 'polypeptide(L)'
;MARADMIRELREIGYAVQELGDGCISFPFAVTVGRFAGQTITVGLLVGEDWPFNPPSGPHISPSLLPINPAAIWPHGGIHGPRCRPFMAGGGQYWSRPHPNWVGTKRSARDYIAHLNMVFDALA
;
A
#
# COMPACT_ATOMS: atom_id res chain seq x y z
N MET A 1 -6.54 -4.22 -19.12
CA MET A 1 -6.62 -3.52 -17.84
C MET A 1 -6.83 -4.55 -16.77
N ALA A 2 -5.79 -4.76 -15.98
CA ALA A 2 -5.78 -5.84 -15.01
C ALA A 2 -4.63 -5.63 -14.04
N ARG A 3 -4.55 -6.51 -13.04
CA ARG A 3 -3.43 -6.52 -12.06
C ARG A 3 -2.06 -6.50 -12.74
N ALA A 4 -1.90 -7.25 -13.84
CA ALA A 4 -0.64 -7.28 -14.58
C ALA A 4 -0.20 -5.90 -15.07
N ASP A 5 -1.14 -5.04 -15.39
CA ASP A 5 -0.83 -3.68 -15.84
C ASP A 5 -0.24 -2.84 -14.70
N MET A 6 -0.79 -2.96 -13.50
CA MET A 6 -0.22 -2.26 -12.34
C MET A 6 1.19 -2.77 -12.02
N ILE A 7 1.40 -4.07 -12.07
CA ILE A 7 2.72 -4.66 -11.84
C ILE A 7 3.72 -4.10 -12.85
N ARG A 8 3.36 -4.06 -14.12
CA ARG A 8 4.20 -3.49 -15.17
C ARG A 8 4.52 -2.02 -14.89
N GLU A 9 3.51 -1.21 -14.56
CA GLU A 9 3.70 0.21 -14.28
C GLU A 9 4.64 0.44 -13.09
N LEU A 10 4.47 -0.32 -12.02
CA LEU A 10 5.34 -0.22 -10.85
C LEU A 10 6.78 -0.58 -11.18
N ARG A 11 6.99 -1.64 -11.97
CA ARG A 11 8.33 -2.04 -12.41
C ARG A 11 8.97 -1.00 -13.32
N GLU A 12 8.20 -0.36 -14.18
CA GLU A 12 8.68 0.73 -15.04
C GLU A 12 9.14 1.94 -14.23
N ILE A 13 8.51 2.21 -13.09
CA ILE A 13 8.92 3.28 -12.18
C ILE A 13 10.20 2.91 -11.43
N GLY A 14 10.49 1.62 -11.29
CA GLY A 14 11.71 1.15 -10.62
C GLY A 14 11.47 0.29 -9.39
N TYR A 15 10.24 -0.10 -9.08
CA TYR A 15 9.96 -0.96 -7.93
C TYR A 15 10.17 -2.43 -8.26
N ALA A 16 10.78 -3.15 -7.31
CA ALA A 16 11.02 -4.60 -7.42
C ALA A 16 9.79 -5.37 -6.95
N VAL A 17 8.80 -5.49 -7.82
CA VAL A 17 7.50 -6.09 -7.48
C VAL A 17 7.59 -7.61 -7.49
N GLN A 18 7.04 -8.23 -6.42
CA GLN A 18 6.84 -9.66 -6.31
C GLN A 18 5.35 -9.98 -6.32
N GLU A 19 4.97 -11.01 -7.05
CA GLU A 19 3.61 -11.53 -7.04
C GLU A 19 3.51 -12.61 -5.97
N LEU A 20 2.57 -12.44 -5.03
CA LEU A 20 2.43 -13.31 -3.88
C LEU A 20 1.25 -14.30 -3.99
N GLY A 21 0.47 -14.21 -5.09
CA GLY A 21 -0.73 -15.01 -5.26
C GLY A 21 -1.96 -14.36 -4.63
N ASP A 22 -3.15 -14.86 -4.98
CA ASP A 22 -4.45 -14.38 -4.48
C ASP A 22 -4.67 -12.88 -4.66
N GLY A 23 -4.07 -12.29 -5.69
CA GLY A 23 -4.19 -10.86 -5.96
C GLY A 23 -3.23 -9.98 -5.17
N CYS A 24 -2.38 -10.56 -4.33
CA CYS A 24 -1.44 -9.81 -3.51
C CYS A 24 -0.12 -9.61 -4.24
N ILE A 25 0.40 -8.39 -4.17
CA ILE A 25 1.74 -8.05 -4.65
C ILE A 25 2.51 -7.36 -3.54
N SER A 26 3.82 -7.36 -3.62
CA SER A 26 4.66 -6.62 -2.66
C SER A 26 5.86 -6.00 -3.34
N PHE A 27 6.39 -4.95 -2.74
CA PHE A 27 7.62 -4.31 -3.20
C PHE A 27 8.27 -3.54 -2.06
N PRO A 28 9.62 -3.39 -2.09
CA PRO A 28 10.29 -2.51 -1.14
C PRO A 28 9.93 -1.06 -1.43
N PHE A 29 9.69 -0.29 -0.38
CA PHE A 29 9.33 1.12 -0.49
C PHE A 29 10.15 1.94 0.48
N ALA A 30 10.92 2.90 -0.05
CA ALA A 30 11.71 3.82 0.77
C ALA A 30 10.81 4.99 1.20
N VAL A 31 10.59 5.12 2.50
CA VAL A 31 9.80 6.21 3.06
C VAL A 31 10.66 7.47 3.07
N THR A 32 10.18 8.54 2.45
CA THR A 32 10.94 9.80 2.34
C THR A 32 10.32 10.96 3.11
N VAL A 33 9.10 10.79 3.63
CA VAL A 33 8.36 11.85 4.32
C VAL A 33 7.73 11.30 5.60
N GLY A 34 7.39 12.20 6.54
CA GLY A 34 6.74 11.84 7.79
C GLY A 34 7.69 11.26 8.83
N ARG A 35 7.11 10.73 9.92
CA ARG A 35 7.90 10.27 11.05
C ARG A 35 8.75 9.02 10.75
N PHE A 36 8.42 8.28 9.70
CA PHE A 36 9.17 7.08 9.32
C PHE A 36 10.14 7.33 8.16
N ALA A 37 10.39 8.60 7.80
CA ALA A 37 11.33 8.95 6.74
C ALA A 37 12.71 8.34 7.02
N GLY A 38 13.33 7.79 5.98
CA GLY A 38 14.63 7.13 6.08
C GLY A 38 14.54 5.62 6.24
N GLN A 39 13.35 5.07 6.47
CA GLN A 39 13.18 3.62 6.56
C GLN A 39 12.75 3.03 5.22
N THR A 40 13.25 1.84 4.91
CA THR A 40 12.76 1.04 3.80
C THR A 40 11.88 -0.06 4.37
N ILE A 41 10.65 -0.12 3.88
CA ILE A 41 9.65 -1.09 4.32
C ILE A 41 9.20 -1.93 3.14
N THR A 42 8.45 -2.98 3.41
CA THR A 42 7.75 -3.74 2.38
C THR A 42 6.30 -3.31 2.35
N VAL A 43 5.84 -2.85 1.20
CA VAL A 43 4.44 -2.52 0.95
C VAL A 43 3.77 -3.68 0.25
N GLY A 44 2.61 -4.10 0.75
CA GLY A 44 1.79 -5.11 0.11
C GLY A 44 0.44 -4.55 -0.29
N LEU A 45 -0.03 -4.92 -1.46
CA LEU A 45 -1.29 -4.43 -2.01
C LEU A 45 -2.14 -5.61 -2.47
N LEU A 46 -3.43 -5.52 -2.22
CA LEU A 46 -4.41 -6.41 -2.82
C LEU A 46 -4.97 -5.72 -4.05
N VAL A 47 -4.57 -6.17 -5.23
CA VAL A 47 -4.93 -5.55 -6.51
C VAL A 47 -5.98 -6.39 -7.22
N GLY A 48 -7.15 -5.79 -7.49
CA GLY A 48 -8.20 -6.43 -8.24
C GLY A 48 -7.90 -6.47 -9.75
N GLU A 49 -8.59 -7.38 -10.44
CA GLU A 49 -8.52 -7.43 -11.90
C GLU A 49 -9.25 -6.26 -12.57
N ASP A 50 -9.97 -5.46 -11.78
CA ASP A 50 -10.62 -4.24 -12.22
C ASP A 50 -9.68 -3.02 -12.25
N TRP A 51 -8.40 -3.20 -11.92
CA TRP A 51 -7.41 -2.13 -12.11
C TRP A 51 -7.46 -1.63 -13.56
N PRO A 52 -7.47 -0.34 -13.85
CA PRO A 52 -7.30 0.78 -12.92
C PRO A 52 -8.60 1.47 -12.48
N PHE A 53 -9.77 0.85 -12.66
CA PHE A 53 -11.03 1.46 -12.25
C PHE A 53 -11.08 1.71 -10.75
N ASN A 54 -10.60 0.75 -9.97
CA ASN A 54 -10.47 0.89 -8.54
C ASN A 54 -9.01 0.81 -8.12
N PRO A 55 -8.59 1.57 -7.10
CA PRO A 55 -7.25 1.45 -6.56
C PRO A 55 -7.12 0.14 -5.77
N PRO A 56 -5.87 -0.31 -5.52
CA PRO A 56 -5.67 -1.49 -4.68
C PRO A 56 -6.11 -1.24 -3.24
N SER A 57 -6.40 -2.32 -2.53
CA SER A 57 -6.68 -2.29 -1.10
C SER A 57 -5.38 -2.33 -0.31
N GLY A 58 -5.35 -1.61 0.77
CA GLY A 58 -4.17 -1.51 1.63
C GLY A 58 -3.86 -0.09 2.01
N PRO A 59 -2.59 0.17 2.23
CA PRO A 59 -1.48 -0.76 2.05
C PRO A 59 -1.31 -1.75 3.20
N HIS A 60 -0.68 -2.88 2.91
CA HIS A 60 -0.07 -3.72 3.94
C HIS A 60 1.35 -3.22 4.18
N ILE A 61 1.78 -3.18 5.43
CA ILE A 61 3.09 -2.66 5.82
C ILE A 61 3.83 -3.71 6.62
N SER A 62 5.06 -3.98 6.24
CA SER A 62 5.97 -4.86 6.98
C SER A 62 7.35 -4.20 7.08
N PRO A 63 7.96 -4.10 8.25
CA PRO A 63 7.47 -4.54 9.56
C PRO A 63 6.33 -3.67 10.10
N SER A 64 5.72 -4.11 11.19
CA SER A 64 4.68 -3.36 11.88
C SER A 64 5.24 -2.04 12.42
N LEU A 65 4.64 -0.92 12.06
CA LEU A 65 5.11 0.41 12.46
C LEU A 65 4.22 1.07 13.51
N LEU A 66 2.95 0.72 13.56
CA LEU A 66 1.97 1.35 14.44
C LEU A 66 1.21 0.28 15.23
N PRO A 67 0.68 0.61 16.43
CA PRO A 67 -0.18 -0.33 17.15
C PRO A 67 -1.49 -0.57 16.39
N ILE A 68 -2.03 -1.77 16.50
CA ILE A 68 -3.35 -2.09 15.97
C ILE A 68 -4.39 -1.37 16.82
N ASN A 69 -5.18 -0.51 16.20
CA ASN A 69 -6.21 0.27 16.87
C ASN A 69 -7.39 0.54 15.92
N PRO A 70 -8.26 -0.46 15.73
CA PRO A 70 -9.36 -0.32 14.76
C PRO A 70 -10.43 0.68 15.20
N ALA A 71 -10.50 1.01 16.49
CA ALA A 71 -11.48 1.97 17.00
C ALA A 71 -11.03 3.42 16.94
N ALA A 72 -9.73 3.68 16.71
CA ALA A 72 -9.20 5.04 16.65
C ALA A 72 -9.49 5.67 15.30
N ILE A 73 -9.47 7.01 15.28
CA ILE A 73 -9.63 7.78 14.08
C ILE A 73 -8.25 8.12 13.51
N TRP A 74 -8.21 8.43 12.20
CA TRP A 74 -7.02 8.97 11.53
C TRP A 74 -6.26 9.93 12.46
N PRO A 75 -4.89 9.93 12.48
CA PRO A 75 -4.04 9.16 11.57
C PRO A 75 -3.75 7.72 11.98
N HIS A 76 -4.05 7.34 13.22
CA HIS A 76 -3.68 6.03 13.75
C HIS A 76 -4.81 4.99 13.66
N GLY A 77 -6.02 5.39 13.31
CA GLY A 77 -7.15 4.49 13.17
C GLY A 77 -7.05 3.64 11.92
N GLY A 78 -7.82 2.55 11.90
CA GLY A 78 -7.87 1.66 10.75
C GLY A 78 -6.62 0.80 10.55
N ILE A 79 -5.85 0.57 11.61
CA ILE A 79 -4.69 -0.33 11.59
C ILE A 79 -5.16 -1.70 12.04
N HIS A 80 -5.05 -2.69 11.16
CA HIS A 80 -5.58 -4.03 11.38
C HIS A 80 -4.50 -5.09 11.19
N GLY A 81 -4.82 -6.33 11.53
CA GLY A 81 -4.02 -7.49 11.15
C GLY A 81 -4.04 -7.67 9.63
N PRO A 82 -3.02 -8.38 9.08
CA PRO A 82 -2.89 -8.52 7.63
C PRO A 82 -4.06 -9.25 7.00
N ARG A 83 -4.40 -8.87 5.78
CA ARG A 83 -5.44 -9.54 4.99
C ARG A 83 -4.84 -10.40 3.87
N CYS A 84 -3.66 -10.07 3.38
CA CYS A 84 -2.92 -10.91 2.45
C CYS A 84 -2.16 -11.98 3.24
N ARG A 85 -2.40 -13.26 2.93
CA ARG A 85 -1.80 -14.39 3.66
C ARG A 85 -0.29 -14.31 3.81
N PRO A 86 0.49 -13.96 2.78
CA PRO A 86 1.94 -13.86 2.94
C PRO A 86 2.38 -12.89 4.02
N PHE A 87 1.60 -11.83 4.27
CA PHE A 87 1.90 -10.85 5.31
C PHE A 87 1.50 -11.34 6.69
N MET A 88 0.55 -12.26 6.80
CA MET A 88 0.16 -12.83 8.09
C MET A 88 1.32 -13.56 8.76
N ALA A 89 2.08 -14.32 7.97
CA ALA A 89 3.24 -15.05 8.49
C ALA A 89 4.41 -14.11 8.79
N GLY A 90 4.50 -12.98 8.12
CA GLY A 90 5.59 -12.02 8.23
C GLY A 90 5.42 -10.93 9.29
N GLY A 91 4.30 -10.93 10.03
CA GLY A 91 4.06 -9.93 11.06
C GLY A 91 3.70 -8.53 10.55
N GLY A 92 3.22 -8.43 9.32
CA GLY A 92 2.80 -7.17 8.74
C GLY A 92 1.48 -6.65 9.28
N GLN A 93 1.11 -5.46 8.85
CA GLN A 93 -0.13 -4.79 9.21
C GLN A 93 -0.92 -4.42 7.96
N TYR A 94 -2.24 -4.34 8.09
CA TYR A 94 -3.11 -3.76 7.07
C TYR A 94 -3.53 -2.36 7.52
N TRP A 95 -3.18 -1.35 6.73
CA TRP A 95 -3.60 0.03 6.96
C TRP A 95 -4.76 0.36 6.03
N SER A 96 -5.94 0.56 6.60
CA SER A 96 -7.12 0.95 5.83
C SER A 96 -7.03 2.43 5.46
N ARG A 97 -6.41 2.71 4.33
CA ARG A 97 -6.16 4.06 3.81
C ARG A 97 -6.59 4.16 2.36
N PRO A 98 -7.91 4.20 2.09
CA PRO A 98 -8.40 4.31 0.73
C PRO A 98 -7.98 5.63 0.10
N HIS A 99 -7.78 5.61 -1.21
CA HIS A 99 -7.47 6.83 -1.95
C HIS A 99 -8.70 7.76 -1.92
N PRO A 100 -8.56 9.02 -1.48
CA PRO A 100 -9.72 9.90 -1.30
C PRO A 100 -10.34 10.40 -2.59
N ASN A 101 -9.61 10.37 -3.70
CA ASN A 101 -10.08 10.94 -4.97
C ASN A 101 -9.49 10.21 -6.18
N TRP A 102 -9.66 8.89 -6.23
CA TRP A 102 -9.10 8.08 -7.31
C TRP A 102 -9.63 8.50 -8.68
N VAL A 103 -10.94 8.82 -8.76
CA VAL A 103 -11.55 9.22 -10.02
C VAL A 103 -11.02 10.55 -10.55
N GLY A 104 -10.46 11.39 -9.70
CA GLY A 104 -9.84 12.66 -10.11
C GLY A 104 -8.41 12.53 -10.59
N THR A 105 -7.84 11.32 -10.54
CA THR A 105 -6.47 11.05 -10.99
C THR A 105 -6.47 10.45 -12.39
N LYS A 106 -5.27 10.22 -12.91
CA LYS A 106 -5.09 9.46 -14.17
C LYS A 106 -5.19 7.96 -13.95
N ARG A 107 -5.44 7.52 -12.71
CA ARG A 107 -5.56 6.10 -12.33
C ARG A 107 -4.33 5.30 -12.74
N SER A 108 -3.16 5.83 -12.44
CA SER A 108 -1.88 5.19 -12.73
C SER A 108 -1.22 4.69 -11.45
N ALA A 109 -0.21 3.82 -11.59
CA ALA A 109 0.59 3.40 -10.45
C ALA A 109 1.27 4.58 -9.76
N ARG A 110 1.71 5.59 -10.52
CA ARG A 110 2.31 6.82 -9.94
C ARG A 110 1.33 7.56 -9.04
N ASP A 111 0.05 7.60 -9.41
CA ASP A 111 -0.97 8.23 -8.58
C ASP A 111 -1.12 7.49 -7.25
N TYR A 112 -1.03 6.16 -7.27
CA TYR A 112 -1.10 5.39 -6.04
C TYR A 112 0.15 5.59 -5.18
N ILE A 113 1.33 5.65 -5.77
CA ILE A 113 2.57 5.93 -5.04
C ILE A 113 2.51 7.32 -4.40
N ALA A 114 1.97 8.31 -5.10
CA ALA A 114 1.76 9.64 -4.53
C ALA A 114 0.82 9.57 -3.31
N HIS A 115 -0.21 8.74 -3.37
CA HIS A 115 -1.10 8.49 -2.24
C HIS A 115 -0.35 7.88 -1.06
N LEU A 116 0.53 6.91 -1.28
CA LEU A 116 1.35 6.33 -0.21
C LEU A 116 2.21 7.40 0.47
N ASN A 117 2.83 8.28 -0.30
CA ASN A 117 3.62 9.37 0.26
C ASN A 117 2.75 10.30 1.11
N MET A 118 1.53 10.58 0.71
CA MET A 118 0.60 11.39 1.51
C MET A 118 0.21 10.68 2.81
N VAL A 119 0.02 9.36 2.76
CA VAL A 119 -0.28 8.56 3.95
C VAL A 119 0.86 8.67 4.96
N PHE A 120 2.11 8.51 4.51
CA PHE A 120 3.27 8.62 5.41
C PHE A 120 3.50 10.05 5.89
N ASP A 121 3.25 11.04 5.06
CA ASP A 121 3.40 12.45 5.45
C ASP A 121 2.41 12.84 6.55
N ALA A 122 1.22 12.28 6.53
CA ALA A 122 0.20 12.52 7.57
C ALA A 122 0.61 11.95 8.94
N LEU A 123 1.65 11.12 8.99
CA LEU A 123 2.21 10.55 10.21
C LEU A 123 3.44 11.34 10.69
N ALA A 124 3.40 12.61 10.55
CA ALA A 124 4.51 13.49 10.95
C ALA A 124 4.80 13.47 12.46
#